data_18724f06930b137ab671b2fdf56b89cd
#
_entry.id   18724f06930b137ab671b2fdf56b89cd
#
_cell.length_a   1.000
_cell.length_b   1.000
_cell.length_c   1.000
_cell.angle_alpha   90.00
_cell.angle_beta   90.00
_cell.angle_gamma   90.00
#
_symmetry.space_group_name_H-M   'P 1'
#
loop_
_entity.id
_entity.type
_entity.pdbx_description
1 polymer ?
#
loop_
_entity_poly.entity_id
_entity_poly.type
_entity_poly.pdbx_seq_one_letter_code
_entity_poly.pdbx_strand_id
1 'polypeptide(L)'
;MQETVERYIESWNQTDPQARRELLRELWATDASYIDPLAEAHGRDEIDQVIAGAQAQFPGLTFRLAGPVDAHHRQARFTWGLGRPGEEPLVAGFDVAVTDPDGRLTSVLGFLDKVPG
;
A
#
# COMPACT_ATOMS: atom_id res chain seq x y z
N MET A 1 3.63 1.56 -14.52
CA MET A 1 3.82 1.12 -13.12
C MET A 1 3.80 2.30 -12.13
N GLN A 2 4.29 3.47 -12.50
CA GLN A 2 4.24 4.65 -11.63
C GLN A 2 2.82 4.95 -11.15
N GLU A 3 1.86 5.01 -12.07
CA GLU A 3 0.47 5.27 -11.74
C GLU A 3 -0.13 4.21 -10.83
N THR A 4 0.19 2.93 -11.07
CA THR A 4 -0.28 1.83 -10.24
C THR A 4 0.21 1.99 -8.80
N VAL A 5 1.48 2.34 -8.61
CA VAL A 5 2.05 2.55 -7.28
C VAL A 5 1.41 3.75 -6.60
N GLU A 6 1.17 4.85 -7.34
CA GLU A 6 0.50 6.03 -6.78
C GLU A 6 -0.92 5.71 -6.33
N ARG A 7 -1.66 4.94 -7.12
CA ARG A 7 -3.01 4.50 -6.75
C ARG A 7 -2.98 3.54 -5.56
N TYR A 8 -1.96 2.70 -5.48
CA TYR A 8 -1.76 1.81 -4.35
C TYR A 8 -1.58 2.62 -3.06
N ILE A 9 -0.71 3.63 -3.06
CA ILE A 9 -0.53 4.52 -1.91
C ILE A 9 -1.83 5.24 -1.57
N GLU A 10 -2.56 5.73 -2.57
CA GLU A 10 -3.84 6.39 -2.36
C GLU A 10 -4.86 5.49 -1.66
N SER A 11 -4.85 4.19 -1.97
CA SER A 11 -5.77 3.25 -1.34
C SER A 11 -5.59 3.17 0.17
N TRP A 12 -4.37 3.37 0.66
CA TRP A 12 -4.09 3.40 2.10
C TRP A 12 -4.57 4.70 2.76
N ASN A 13 -4.88 5.73 1.96
CA ASN A 13 -5.40 7.01 2.45
C ASN A 13 -6.90 7.15 2.29
N GLN A 14 -7.54 6.26 1.55
CA GLN A 14 -8.98 6.32 1.33
C GLN A 14 -9.72 5.82 2.56
N THR A 15 -10.39 6.73 3.26
CA THR A 15 -11.08 6.43 4.51
C THR A 15 -12.54 6.03 4.33
N ASP A 16 -13.13 6.30 3.17
CA ASP A 16 -14.48 5.83 2.89
C ASP A 16 -14.44 4.34 2.51
N PRO A 17 -15.10 3.46 3.29
CA PRO A 17 -15.00 2.02 3.06
C PRO A 17 -15.49 1.57 1.68
N GLN A 18 -16.55 2.16 1.16
CA GLN A 18 -17.09 1.77 -0.14
C GLN A 18 -16.17 2.21 -1.28
N ALA A 19 -15.70 3.45 -1.24
CA ALA A 19 -14.77 3.97 -2.25
C ALA A 19 -13.45 3.19 -2.23
N ARG A 20 -12.98 2.82 -1.05
CA ARG A 20 -11.76 2.01 -0.92
C ARG A 20 -11.94 0.63 -1.54
N ARG A 21 -13.05 -0.05 -1.27
CA ARG A 21 -13.32 -1.37 -1.85
C ARG A 21 -13.42 -1.33 -3.37
N GLU A 22 -14.00 -0.27 -3.92
CA GLU A 22 -14.06 -0.08 -5.36
C GLU A 22 -12.67 0.12 -5.96
N LEU A 23 -11.84 0.93 -5.32
CA LEU A 23 -10.47 1.15 -5.75
C LEU A 23 -9.65 -0.15 -5.70
N LEU A 24 -9.81 -0.94 -4.65
CA LEU A 24 -9.12 -2.22 -4.52
C LEU A 24 -9.52 -3.21 -5.60
N ARG A 25 -10.79 -3.22 -6.03
CA ARG A 25 -11.24 -4.09 -7.12
C ARG A 25 -10.59 -3.74 -8.46
N GLU A 26 -10.32 -2.47 -8.69
CA GLU A 26 -9.65 -2.04 -9.91
C GLU A 26 -8.14 -2.29 -9.85
N LEU A 27 -7.56 -2.13 -8.66
CA LEU A 27 -6.10 -2.11 -8.46
C LEU A 27 -5.52 -3.52 -8.30
N TRP A 28 -6.24 -4.42 -7.62
CA TRP A 28 -5.73 -5.74 -7.23
C TRP A 28 -6.40 -6.85 -8.03
N ALA A 29 -5.62 -7.88 -8.35
CA ALA A 29 -6.16 -9.13 -8.88
C ALA A 29 -6.95 -9.86 -7.80
N THR A 30 -7.83 -10.78 -8.22
CA THR A 30 -8.69 -11.51 -7.29
C THR A 30 -7.89 -12.35 -6.29
N ASP A 31 -6.82 -13.00 -6.76
CA ASP A 31 -6.01 -13.92 -5.95
C ASP A 31 -4.75 -13.23 -5.41
N ALA A 32 -4.87 -11.96 -5.09
CA ALA A 32 -3.72 -11.18 -4.66
C ALA A 32 -3.31 -11.48 -3.22
N SER A 33 -2.06 -11.17 -2.90
CA SER A 33 -1.56 -11.27 -1.53
C SER A 33 -0.78 -10.02 -1.14
N TYR A 34 -0.88 -9.70 0.14
CA TYR A 34 -0.15 -8.61 0.77
C TYR A 34 0.52 -9.15 2.03
N ILE A 35 1.82 -8.96 2.14
CA ILE A 35 2.59 -9.45 3.28
C ILE A 35 3.52 -8.35 3.78
N ASP A 36 3.44 -8.06 5.07
CA ASP A 36 4.39 -7.20 5.76
C ASP A 36 4.72 -7.79 7.13
N PRO A 37 5.55 -7.15 7.97
CA PRO A 37 5.91 -7.72 9.27
C PRO A 37 4.73 -7.91 10.24
N LEU A 38 3.62 -7.22 10.02
CA LEU A 38 2.48 -7.21 10.95
C LEU A 38 1.28 -7.98 10.41
N ALA A 39 1.22 -8.27 9.11
CA ALA A 39 0.04 -8.86 8.50
C ALA A 39 0.40 -9.73 7.30
N GLU A 40 -0.41 -10.75 7.08
CA GLU A 40 -0.42 -11.53 5.85
C GLU A 40 -1.87 -11.64 5.41
N ALA A 41 -2.19 -11.10 4.24
CA ALA A 41 -3.56 -11.01 3.74
C ALA A 41 -3.67 -11.64 2.36
N HIS A 42 -4.74 -12.36 2.13
CA HIS A 42 -5.03 -13.02 0.86
C HIS A 42 -6.40 -12.60 0.38
N GLY A 43 -6.45 -12.05 -0.84
CA GLY A 43 -7.68 -11.55 -1.42
C GLY A 43 -8.01 -10.11 -0.99
N ARG A 44 -8.87 -9.48 -1.77
CA ARG A 44 -9.18 -8.05 -1.59
C ARG A 44 -9.82 -7.73 -0.25
N ASP A 45 -10.67 -8.62 0.26
CA ASP A 45 -11.36 -8.36 1.53
C ASP A 45 -10.39 -8.33 2.71
N GLU A 46 -9.44 -9.27 2.75
CA GLU A 46 -8.43 -9.27 3.80
C GLU A 46 -7.48 -8.08 3.67
N ILE A 47 -7.12 -7.71 2.44
CA ILE A 47 -6.30 -6.53 2.18
C ILE A 47 -7.02 -5.27 2.67
N ASP A 48 -8.30 -5.15 2.39
CA ASP A 48 -9.11 -4.03 2.88
C ASP A 48 -9.10 -3.95 4.41
N GLN A 49 -9.20 -5.09 5.07
CA GLN A 49 -9.15 -5.14 6.53
C GLN A 49 -7.80 -4.68 7.09
N VAL A 50 -6.70 -5.04 6.44
CA VAL A 50 -5.37 -4.57 6.84
C VAL A 50 -5.27 -3.05 6.72
N ILE A 51 -5.75 -2.49 5.61
CA ILE A 51 -5.75 -1.05 5.38
C ILE A 51 -6.62 -0.34 6.45
N ALA A 52 -7.82 -0.84 6.68
CA ALA A 52 -8.71 -0.27 7.68
C ALA A 52 -8.08 -0.30 9.08
N GLY A 53 -7.39 -1.38 9.42
CA GLY A 53 -6.69 -1.49 10.69
C GLY A 53 -5.57 -0.46 10.85
N ALA A 54 -4.80 -0.24 9.79
CA ALA A 54 -3.75 0.77 9.81
C ALA A 54 -4.32 2.18 9.98
N GLN A 55 -5.41 2.48 9.29
CA GLN A 55 -6.07 3.79 9.41
C GLN A 55 -6.61 4.00 10.83
N ALA A 56 -7.15 2.97 11.45
CA ALA A 56 -7.67 3.05 12.82
C ALA A 56 -6.54 3.25 13.83
N GLN A 57 -5.38 2.65 13.59
CA GLN A 57 -4.22 2.77 14.47
C GLN A 57 -3.55 4.13 14.38
N PHE A 58 -3.58 4.76 13.20
CA PHE A 58 -2.91 6.04 12.94
C PHE A 58 -3.88 7.08 12.40
N PRO A 59 -4.90 7.47 13.19
CA PRO A 59 -5.90 8.44 12.71
C PRO A 59 -5.27 9.79 12.38
N GLY A 60 -5.68 10.37 11.26
CA GLY A 60 -5.20 11.69 10.84
C GLY A 60 -3.83 11.69 10.15
N LEU A 61 -3.18 10.55 10.02
CA LEU A 61 -1.91 10.44 9.30
C LEU A 61 -2.16 10.02 7.86
N THR A 62 -1.24 10.40 6.98
CA THR A 62 -1.32 10.05 5.56
C THR A 62 -0.08 9.31 5.09
N PHE A 63 -0.29 8.38 4.16
CA PHE A 63 0.79 7.68 3.48
C PHE A 63 1.23 8.49 2.28
N ARG A 64 2.53 8.48 1.98
CA ARG A 64 3.07 9.14 0.79
C ARG A 64 4.31 8.41 0.30
N LEU A 65 4.58 8.52 -1.00
CA LEU A 65 5.84 8.04 -1.54
C LEU A 65 6.99 8.87 -0.96
N ALA A 66 8.08 8.21 -0.59
CA ALA A 66 9.23 8.85 0.04
C ALA A 66 10.46 8.86 -0.89
N GLY A 67 10.27 8.55 -2.16
CA GLY A 67 11.36 8.54 -3.15
C GLY A 67 10.84 8.07 -4.50
N PRO A 68 11.75 7.84 -5.47
CA PRO A 68 11.35 7.40 -6.79
C PRO A 68 10.86 5.96 -6.79
N VAL A 69 9.99 5.65 -7.75
CA VAL A 69 9.59 4.29 -8.05
C VAL A 69 10.57 3.72 -9.06
N ASP A 70 11.18 2.59 -8.72
CA ASP A 70 12.08 1.87 -9.61
C ASP A 70 11.32 0.63 -10.12
N ALA A 71 11.05 0.59 -11.41
CA ALA A 71 10.21 -0.44 -11.99
C ALA A 71 10.81 -1.01 -13.27
N HIS A 72 10.66 -2.33 -13.44
CA HIS A 72 10.96 -3.00 -14.69
C HIS A 72 10.10 -4.24 -14.80
N HIS A 73 9.73 -4.58 -16.04
CA HIS A 73 8.80 -5.68 -16.31
C HIS A 73 7.52 -5.51 -15.51
N ARG A 74 7.15 -6.47 -14.66
CA ARG A 74 5.92 -6.44 -13.88
C ARG A 74 6.16 -6.19 -12.40
N GLN A 75 7.32 -5.65 -12.05
CA GLN A 75 7.64 -5.38 -10.65
C GLN A 75 8.13 -3.96 -10.45
N ALA A 76 7.92 -3.47 -9.23
CA ALA A 76 8.37 -2.15 -8.81
C ALA A 76 8.80 -2.21 -7.37
N ARG A 77 9.77 -1.36 -7.01
CA ARG A 77 10.12 -1.13 -5.62
C ARG A 77 10.02 0.35 -5.30
N PHE A 78 9.64 0.65 -4.07
CA PHE A 78 9.47 2.03 -3.64
C PHE A 78 9.48 2.12 -2.11
N THR A 79 9.81 3.31 -1.62
CA THR A 79 9.72 3.62 -0.20
C THR A 79 8.52 4.52 0.05
N TRP A 80 7.97 4.43 1.26
CA TRP A 80 6.83 5.23 1.66
C TRP A 80 7.00 5.70 3.10
N GLY A 81 6.31 6.77 3.44
CA GLY A 81 6.25 7.29 4.79
C GLY A 81 4.81 7.50 5.23
N LEU A 82 4.57 7.33 6.51
CA LEU A 82 3.29 7.60 7.15
C LEU A 82 3.51 8.68 8.22
N GLY A 83 2.80 9.79 8.08
CA GLY A 83 2.95 10.90 9.02
C GLY A 83 2.00 12.03 8.69
N ARG A 84 2.16 13.14 9.42
CA ARG A 84 1.39 14.36 9.14
C ARG A 84 1.99 15.09 7.96
N PRO A 85 1.15 15.75 7.13
CA PRO A 85 1.67 16.53 6.01
C PRO A 85 2.73 17.55 6.47
N GLY A 86 3.87 17.59 5.76
CA GLY A 86 4.94 18.53 6.06
C GLY A 86 5.85 18.14 7.21
N GLU A 87 5.57 17.06 7.90
CA GLU A 87 6.38 16.56 9.01
C GLU A 87 7.14 15.30 8.62
N GLU A 88 8.16 14.98 9.42
CA GLU A 88 8.91 13.76 9.25
C GLU A 88 8.01 12.55 9.50
N PRO A 89 8.13 11.48 8.68
CA PRO A 89 7.30 10.29 8.89
C PRO A 89 7.53 9.64 10.24
N LEU A 90 6.44 9.21 10.87
CA LEU A 90 6.49 8.38 12.08
C LEU A 90 6.81 6.93 11.75
N VAL A 91 6.32 6.45 10.60
CA VAL A 91 6.57 5.10 10.10
C VAL A 91 7.12 5.24 8.69
N ALA A 92 8.11 4.43 8.36
CA ALA A 92 8.64 4.36 7.02
C ALA A 92 8.78 2.89 6.61
N GLY A 93 8.51 2.61 5.35
CA GLY A 93 8.58 1.27 4.83
C GLY A 93 9.10 1.20 3.41
N PHE A 94 9.30 -0.03 2.98
CA PHE A 94 9.78 -0.37 1.64
C PHE A 94 8.91 -1.49 1.11
N ASP A 95 8.38 -1.33 -0.08
CA ASP A 95 7.52 -2.33 -0.69
C ASP A 95 8.06 -2.76 -2.05
N VAL A 96 7.82 -4.04 -2.37
CA VAL A 96 7.96 -4.58 -3.72
C VAL A 96 6.57 -4.97 -4.20
N ALA A 97 6.16 -4.42 -5.34
CA ALA A 97 4.86 -4.69 -5.95
C ALA A 97 5.05 -5.48 -7.24
N VAL A 98 4.20 -6.49 -7.45
CA VAL A 98 4.21 -7.33 -8.65
C VAL A 98 2.82 -7.28 -9.28
N THR A 99 2.76 -7.09 -10.60
CA THR A 99 1.50 -7.06 -11.34
C THR A 99 1.35 -8.26 -12.26
N ASP A 100 0.11 -8.51 -12.68
CA ASP A 100 -0.18 -9.48 -13.72
C ASP A 100 -0.11 -8.81 -15.11
N PRO A 101 -0.33 -9.56 -16.21
CA PRO A 101 -0.32 -8.98 -17.56
C PRO A 101 -1.34 -7.87 -17.79
N ASP A 102 -2.41 -7.83 -17.00
CA ASP A 102 -3.44 -6.78 -17.10
C ASP A 102 -3.10 -5.54 -16.27
N GLY A 103 -1.99 -5.57 -15.56
CA GLY A 103 -1.55 -4.44 -14.75
C GLY A 103 -2.13 -4.39 -13.35
N ARG A 104 -2.86 -5.42 -12.94
CA ARG A 104 -3.36 -5.51 -11.56
C ARG A 104 -2.31 -6.08 -10.63
N LEU A 105 -2.29 -5.60 -9.41
CA LEU A 105 -1.37 -6.11 -8.38
C LEU A 105 -1.73 -7.56 -8.03
N THR A 106 -0.74 -8.43 -8.07
CA THR A 106 -0.87 -9.81 -7.61
C THR A 106 -0.21 -10.02 -6.27
N SER A 107 0.80 -9.21 -5.94
CA SER A 107 1.55 -9.37 -4.71
C SER A 107 2.19 -8.04 -4.32
N VAL A 108 2.13 -7.72 -3.05
CA VAL A 108 2.95 -6.66 -2.46
C VAL A 108 3.65 -7.26 -1.24
N LEU A 109 4.97 -7.09 -1.20
CA LEU A 109 5.84 -7.58 -0.13
C LEU A 109 6.43 -6.36 0.55
N GLY A 110 6.10 -6.18 1.81
CA GLY A 110 6.45 -4.97 2.55
C GLY A 110 7.40 -5.22 3.70
N PHE A 111 8.19 -4.20 3.98
CA PHE A 111 9.14 -4.17 5.09
C PHE A 111 9.00 -2.85 5.82
N LEU A 112 9.29 -2.85 7.11
CA LEU A 112 9.28 -1.64 7.92
C LEU A 112 10.71 -1.23 8.22
N ASP A 113 11.07 0.00 7.84
CA ASP A 113 12.40 0.56 8.05
C ASP A 113 12.45 1.43 9.30
N LYS A 114 11.31 2.00 9.68
CA LYS A 114 11.19 2.87 10.86
C LYS A 114 9.80 2.68 11.45
N VAL A 115 9.74 2.51 12.77
CA VAL A 115 8.49 2.43 13.53
C VAL A 115 8.50 3.43 14.67
N PRO A 116 7.32 3.85 15.19
CA PRO A 116 7.24 4.76 16.32
C PRO A 116 7.85 4.14 17.57
N GLY A 117 8.44 4.96 18.38
CA GLY A 117 9.03 4.57 19.63
C GLY A 117 10.52 4.67 19.66
#